data_176881b62816d0303690aa98210f2dbf
#
_entry.id   176881b62816d0303690aa98210f2dbf
#
_cell.length_a   1.000
_cell.length_b   1.000
_cell.length_c   1.000
_cell.angle_alpha   90.00
_cell.angle_beta   90.00
_cell.angle_gamma   90.00
#
_symmetry.space_group_name_H-M   'P 1'
#
loop_
_entity.id
_entity.type
_entity.pdbx_description
1 polymer ?
#
loop_
_entity_poly.entity_id
_entity_poly.type
_entity_poly.pdbx_seq_one_letter_code
_entity_poly.pdbx_strand_id
1 'polypeptide(L)'
;MLPKMGIEGTYLNIVKAIYKKPTANIILSGENLKAFPLISRTRKGCPLSPLLFNIVLEGLATAIREEKEIKGIQIGKEEEKLSLFADDMIPHIENPKKTIRKLLELISKFSKVTGYKINTQKSLALLYTSNENSEKEIKAYHSPLQKNKNN
;
A
#
# COMPACT_ATOMS: atom_id res chain seq x y z
N MET A 1 -8.17 11.74 -5.78
CA MET A 1 -6.86 11.13 -6.06
C MET A 1 -6.62 10.96 -7.56
N LEU A 2 -7.42 10.19 -8.28
CA LEU A 2 -7.26 9.95 -9.72
C LEU A 2 -7.08 11.23 -10.57
N PRO A 3 -7.86 12.33 -10.38
CA PRO A 3 -7.64 13.55 -11.14
C PRO A 3 -6.26 14.19 -10.93
N LYS A 4 -5.71 14.10 -9.72
CA LYS A 4 -4.34 14.61 -9.43
C LYS A 4 -3.25 13.83 -10.14
N MET A 5 -3.56 12.64 -10.64
CA MET A 5 -2.67 11.75 -11.38
C MET A 5 -2.93 11.80 -12.90
N GLY A 6 -3.62 12.84 -13.39
CA GLY A 6 -3.91 13.04 -14.81
C GLY A 6 -5.06 12.16 -15.36
N ILE A 7 -5.79 11.47 -14.50
CA ILE A 7 -6.96 10.68 -14.92
C ILE A 7 -8.21 11.56 -14.85
N GLU A 8 -8.60 12.14 -15.97
CA GLU A 8 -9.67 13.12 -16.06
C GLU A 8 -10.69 12.77 -17.17
N GLY A 9 -11.74 13.60 -17.27
CA GLY A 9 -12.68 13.54 -18.37
C GLY A 9 -13.45 12.22 -18.49
N THR A 10 -13.64 11.78 -19.72
CA THR A 10 -14.45 10.60 -20.06
C THR A 10 -13.91 9.33 -19.39
N TYR A 11 -12.59 9.16 -19.33
CA TYR A 11 -11.96 7.99 -18.72
C TYR A 11 -12.27 7.89 -17.22
N LEU A 12 -12.18 8.99 -16.49
CA LEU A 12 -12.57 9.04 -15.08
C LEU A 12 -14.05 8.70 -14.89
N ASN A 13 -14.92 9.17 -15.78
CA ASN A 13 -16.35 8.88 -15.71
C ASN A 13 -16.64 7.38 -15.97
N ILE A 14 -15.95 6.76 -16.92
CA ILE A 14 -16.05 5.31 -17.17
C ILE A 14 -15.60 4.52 -15.94
N VAL A 15 -14.44 4.86 -15.36
CA VAL A 15 -13.95 4.20 -14.14
C VAL A 15 -14.98 4.34 -13.00
N LYS A 16 -15.50 5.55 -12.77
CA LYS A 16 -16.54 5.79 -11.77
C LYS A 16 -17.80 4.96 -12.04
N ALA A 17 -18.24 4.86 -13.30
CA ALA A 17 -19.42 4.08 -13.68
C ALA A 17 -19.24 2.59 -13.38
N ILE A 18 -18.07 2.01 -13.71
CA ILE A 18 -17.73 0.61 -13.46
C ILE A 18 -17.80 0.29 -11.94
N TYR A 19 -17.36 1.21 -11.09
CA TYR A 19 -17.27 0.98 -9.64
C TYR A 19 -18.42 1.59 -8.82
N LYS A 20 -19.38 2.26 -9.45
CA LYS A 20 -20.47 3.00 -8.74
C LYS A 20 -21.50 2.10 -8.07
N LYS A 21 -21.72 0.93 -8.32
CA LYS A 21 -22.59 -0.06 -7.64
C LYS A 21 -22.28 -1.46 -8.19
N PRO A 22 -21.09 -1.98 -7.92
CA PRO A 22 -20.72 -3.27 -8.46
C PRO A 22 -21.60 -4.36 -7.85
N THR A 23 -22.10 -5.24 -8.70
CA THR A 23 -22.83 -6.44 -8.29
C THR A 23 -22.09 -7.67 -8.78
N ALA A 24 -22.25 -8.78 -8.08
CA ALA A 24 -21.74 -10.09 -8.49
C ALA A 24 -22.88 -11.10 -8.53
N ASN A 25 -22.79 -12.04 -9.47
CA ASN A 25 -23.63 -13.21 -9.56
C ASN A 25 -22.76 -14.45 -9.30
N ILE A 26 -23.34 -15.44 -8.64
CA ILE A 26 -22.72 -16.75 -8.52
C ILE A 26 -23.45 -17.70 -9.48
N ILE A 27 -22.71 -18.46 -10.24
CA ILE A 27 -23.23 -19.54 -11.06
C ILE A 27 -22.95 -20.84 -10.31
N LEU A 28 -24.00 -21.55 -9.90
CA LEU A 28 -23.90 -22.82 -9.23
C LEU A 28 -24.63 -23.87 -10.06
N SER A 29 -23.93 -24.91 -10.47
CA SER A 29 -24.50 -26.01 -11.30
C SER A 29 -25.24 -25.55 -12.55
N GLY A 30 -24.80 -24.45 -13.18
CA GLY A 30 -25.41 -23.86 -14.38
C GLY A 30 -26.55 -22.87 -14.10
N GLU A 31 -26.99 -22.70 -12.86
CA GLU A 31 -28.00 -21.74 -12.46
C GLU A 31 -27.38 -20.44 -11.93
N ASN A 32 -27.90 -19.30 -12.44
CA ASN A 32 -27.52 -17.98 -11.94
C ASN A 32 -28.26 -17.67 -10.64
N LEU A 33 -27.53 -17.55 -9.55
CA LEU A 33 -28.10 -17.08 -8.28
C LEU A 33 -28.36 -15.57 -8.32
N LYS A 34 -29.22 -15.10 -7.42
CA LYS A 34 -29.57 -13.68 -7.31
C LYS A 34 -28.33 -12.81 -7.12
N ALA A 35 -28.23 -11.75 -7.92
CA ALA A 35 -27.16 -10.78 -7.82
C ALA A 35 -27.11 -10.12 -6.44
N PHE A 36 -25.92 -9.93 -5.88
CA PHE A 36 -25.70 -9.24 -4.61
C PHE A 36 -24.70 -8.09 -4.79
N PRO A 37 -24.85 -7.00 -4.02
CA PRO A 37 -23.95 -5.87 -4.10
C PRO A 37 -22.56 -6.21 -3.53
N LEU A 38 -21.50 -5.77 -4.22
CA LEU A 38 -20.14 -5.82 -3.72
C LEU A 38 -19.87 -4.55 -2.90
N ILE A 39 -19.76 -4.69 -1.58
CA ILE A 39 -19.62 -3.56 -0.66
C ILE A 39 -18.19 -3.04 -0.61
N SER A 40 -17.20 -3.86 -0.89
CA SER A 40 -15.79 -3.46 -0.89
C SER A 40 -14.94 -4.34 -1.81
N ARG A 41 -13.81 -3.79 -2.23
CA ARG A 41 -12.74 -4.40 -3.02
C ARG A 41 -12.95 -4.37 -4.53
N THR A 42 -11.84 -4.49 -5.24
CA THR A 42 -11.78 -4.65 -6.68
C THR A 42 -12.37 -5.99 -7.10
N ARG A 43 -12.99 -6.02 -8.28
CA ARG A 43 -13.56 -7.26 -8.83
C ARG A 43 -12.43 -8.24 -9.15
N LYS A 44 -12.48 -9.44 -8.60
CA LYS A 44 -11.58 -10.52 -8.99
C LYS A 44 -11.78 -10.83 -10.48
N GLY A 45 -10.67 -10.86 -11.25
CA GLY A 45 -10.71 -11.07 -12.70
C GLY A 45 -11.01 -9.82 -13.54
N CYS A 46 -11.18 -8.62 -12.94
CA CYS A 46 -11.31 -7.37 -13.70
C CYS A 46 -9.93 -6.91 -14.19
N PRO A 47 -9.68 -6.78 -15.50
CA PRO A 47 -8.37 -6.35 -16.02
C PRO A 47 -7.96 -4.94 -15.59
N LEU A 48 -8.93 -4.09 -15.30
CA LEU A 48 -8.71 -2.70 -14.88
C LEU A 48 -8.28 -2.59 -13.41
N SER A 49 -8.61 -3.59 -12.57
CA SER A 49 -8.34 -3.53 -11.13
C SER A 49 -6.86 -3.49 -10.77
N PRO A 50 -5.97 -4.31 -11.35
CA PRO A 50 -4.53 -4.22 -11.09
C PRO A 50 -3.95 -2.88 -11.53
N LEU A 51 -4.37 -2.36 -12.69
CA LEU A 51 -3.90 -1.07 -13.19
C LEU A 51 -4.28 0.07 -12.25
N LEU A 52 -5.54 0.12 -11.80
CA LEU A 52 -5.99 1.13 -10.85
C LEU A 52 -5.30 1.02 -9.49
N PHE A 53 -5.02 -0.20 -9.04
CA PHE A 53 -4.27 -0.44 -7.83
C PHE A 53 -2.85 0.14 -7.94
N ASN A 54 -2.13 -0.16 -9.02
CA ASN A 54 -0.79 0.36 -9.25
C ASN A 54 -0.77 1.89 -9.34
N ILE A 55 -1.73 2.49 -10.05
CA ILE A 55 -1.87 3.94 -10.13
C ILE A 55 -2.08 4.57 -8.73
N VAL A 56 -2.90 3.94 -7.91
CA VAL A 56 -3.15 4.43 -6.55
C VAL A 56 -1.91 4.27 -5.67
N LEU A 57 -1.21 3.13 -5.78
CA LEU A 57 0.00 2.84 -5.02
C LEU A 57 1.16 3.76 -5.41
N GLU A 58 1.28 4.14 -6.69
CA GLU A 58 2.28 5.09 -7.17
C GLU A 58 2.19 6.45 -6.48
N GLY A 59 0.98 6.88 -6.10
CA GLY A 59 0.81 8.11 -5.31
C GLY A 59 1.47 8.03 -3.93
N LEU A 60 1.46 6.86 -3.28
CA LEU A 60 2.20 6.64 -2.04
C LEU A 60 3.70 6.54 -2.29
N ALA A 61 4.09 5.83 -3.34
CA ALA A 61 5.49 5.67 -3.71
C ALA A 61 6.17 7.01 -4.00
N THR A 62 5.52 7.87 -4.77
CA THR A 62 5.98 9.23 -5.04
C THR A 62 6.15 10.03 -3.75
N ALA A 63 5.14 9.98 -2.86
CA ALA A 63 5.24 10.69 -1.58
C ALA A 63 6.40 10.19 -0.70
N ILE A 64 6.72 8.90 -0.72
CA ILE A 64 7.87 8.34 0.01
C ILE A 64 9.20 8.77 -0.64
N ARG A 65 9.30 8.72 -1.97
CA ARG A 65 10.51 9.10 -2.70
C ARG A 65 10.84 10.58 -2.55
N GLU A 66 9.83 11.46 -2.55
CA GLU A 66 9.98 12.90 -2.40
C GLU A 66 10.23 13.35 -0.95
N GLU A 67 9.92 12.50 0.04
CA GLU A 67 10.09 12.86 1.44
C GLU A 67 11.57 12.92 1.83
N LYS A 68 12.02 14.11 2.22
CA LYS A 68 13.43 14.38 2.56
C LYS A 68 13.88 13.75 3.88
N GLU A 69 12.94 13.54 4.80
CA GLU A 69 13.21 12.90 6.09
C GLU A 69 13.37 11.36 5.96
N ILE A 70 12.92 10.79 4.84
CA ILE A 70 13.12 9.40 4.52
C ILE A 70 14.39 9.29 3.68
N LYS A 71 15.45 8.78 4.29
CA LYS A 71 16.69 8.45 3.60
C LYS A 71 16.72 7.00 3.22
N GLY A 72 16.92 6.75 1.94
CA GLY A 72 17.09 5.43 1.34
C GLY A 72 18.52 4.90 1.49
N ILE A 73 18.71 3.70 0.97
CA ILE A 73 20.06 3.11 0.87
C ILE A 73 20.75 3.64 -0.40
N GLN A 74 22.06 3.82 -0.32
CA GLN A 74 22.85 4.24 -1.46
C GLN A 74 23.28 3.02 -2.28
N ILE A 75 22.85 2.97 -3.55
CA ILE A 75 23.28 1.93 -4.50
C ILE A 75 24.07 2.61 -5.63
N GLY A 76 25.39 2.51 -5.55
CA GLY A 76 26.25 3.23 -6.47
C GLY A 76 26.11 4.76 -6.32
N LYS A 77 25.60 5.43 -7.35
CA LYS A 77 25.37 6.89 -7.34
C LYS A 77 23.91 7.29 -7.06
N GLU A 78 23.02 6.33 -6.93
CA GLU A 78 21.59 6.57 -6.77
C GLU A 78 21.12 6.20 -5.36
N GLU A 79 20.16 6.96 -4.83
CA GLU A 79 19.48 6.68 -3.58
C GLU A 79 18.20 5.90 -3.86
N GLU A 80 18.09 4.68 -3.36
CA GLU A 80 16.88 3.87 -3.46
C GLU A 80 16.13 3.90 -2.13
N LYS A 81 14.88 4.39 -2.16
CA LYS A 81 14.02 4.49 -0.97
C LYS A 81 12.93 3.45 -0.93
N LEU A 82 12.51 2.96 -2.09
CA LEU A 82 11.34 2.11 -2.19
C LEU A 82 11.35 1.28 -3.46
N SER A 83 11.25 -0.02 -3.31
CA SER A 83 10.95 -0.96 -4.39
C SER A 83 9.51 -1.44 -4.29
N LEU A 84 8.83 -1.53 -5.44
CA LEU A 84 7.47 -2.03 -5.57
C LEU A 84 7.46 -3.29 -6.41
N PHE A 85 6.77 -4.31 -5.93
CA PHE A 85 6.54 -5.54 -6.68
C PHE A 85 5.10 -6.02 -6.46
N ALA A 86 4.27 -5.86 -7.47
CA ALA A 86 2.83 -6.12 -7.39
C ALA A 86 2.17 -5.36 -6.23
N ASP A 87 1.68 -6.06 -5.22
CA ASP A 87 1.09 -5.53 -3.98
C ASP A 87 2.09 -5.41 -2.82
N ASP A 88 3.31 -5.87 -3.01
CA ASP A 88 4.37 -5.77 -2.01
C ASP A 88 5.14 -4.45 -2.14
N MET A 89 5.43 -3.85 -1.00
CA MET A 89 6.18 -2.62 -0.87
C MET A 89 7.38 -2.85 0.04
N ILE A 90 8.58 -2.62 -0.48
CA ILE A 90 9.84 -2.82 0.23
C ILE A 90 10.52 -1.47 0.43
N PRO A 91 10.31 -0.80 1.58
CA PRO A 91 11.04 0.42 1.90
C PRO A 91 12.50 0.10 2.27
N HIS A 92 13.43 0.81 1.66
CA HIS A 92 14.85 0.76 1.97
C HIS A 92 15.20 1.96 2.83
N ILE A 93 15.67 1.74 4.07
CA ILE A 93 15.81 2.80 5.07
C ILE A 93 17.21 2.78 5.67
N GLU A 94 17.95 3.87 5.50
CA GLU A 94 19.29 4.01 6.07
C GLU A 94 19.25 4.23 7.59
N ASN A 95 18.34 5.07 8.09
CA ASN A 95 18.23 5.38 9.52
C ASN A 95 16.83 5.07 10.05
N PRO A 96 16.59 3.86 10.56
CA PRO A 96 15.25 3.40 10.91
C PRO A 96 14.57 4.20 12.03
N LYS A 97 15.32 4.68 13.04
CA LYS A 97 14.73 5.35 14.22
C LYS A 97 13.93 6.60 13.88
N LYS A 98 14.44 7.45 12.98
CA LYS A 98 13.78 8.69 12.56
C LYS A 98 12.81 8.45 11.42
N THR A 99 13.23 7.65 10.47
CA THR A 99 12.54 7.42 9.19
C THR A 99 11.26 6.60 9.34
N ILE A 100 11.24 5.58 10.21
CA ILE A 100 10.04 4.73 10.40
C ILE A 100 8.83 5.55 10.83
N ARG A 101 8.99 6.52 11.74
CA ARG A 101 7.88 7.37 12.18
C ARG A 101 7.25 8.13 11.01
N LYS A 102 8.09 8.73 10.16
CA LYS A 102 7.64 9.49 9.01
C LYS A 102 6.99 8.61 7.95
N LEU A 103 7.58 7.44 7.69
CA LEU A 103 7.00 6.44 6.79
C LEU A 103 5.61 6.01 7.25
N LEU A 104 5.44 5.67 8.53
CA LEU A 104 4.14 5.29 9.08
C LEU A 104 3.11 6.43 9.05
N GLU A 105 3.55 7.68 9.20
CA GLU A 105 2.69 8.84 9.04
C GLU A 105 2.17 8.97 7.61
N LEU A 106 3.04 8.86 6.60
CA LEU A 106 2.65 8.90 5.19
C LEU A 106 1.68 7.76 4.85
N ILE A 107 1.98 6.56 5.29
CA ILE A 107 1.11 5.40 5.10
C ILE A 107 -0.26 5.61 5.78
N SER A 108 -0.29 6.16 6.99
CA SER A 108 -1.52 6.46 7.71
C SER A 108 -2.37 7.52 6.97
N LYS A 109 -1.74 8.58 6.46
CA LYS A 109 -2.42 9.60 5.63
C LYS A 109 -2.99 8.98 4.36
N PHE A 110 -2.22 8.17 3.69
CA PHE A 110 -2.65 7.45 2.48
C PHE A 110 -3.81 6.50 2.78
N SER A 111 -3.73 5.74 3.86
CA SER A 111 -4.77 4.83 4.32
C SER A 111 -6.12 5.52 4.56
N LYS A 112 -6.12 6.70 5.17
CA LYS A 112 -7.33 7.49 5.41
C LYS A 112 -8.04 7.92 4.12
N VAL A 113 -7.28 8.17 3.06
CA VAL A 113 -7.84 8.62 1.77
C VAL A 113 -8.27 7.46 0.90
N THR A 114 -7.51 6.37 0.89
CA THR A 114 -7.70 5.24 -0.03
C THR A 114 -8.43 4.06 0.57
N GLY A 115 -8.51 3.99 1.91
CA GLY A 115 -8.95 2.79 2.63
C GLY A 115 -7.92 1.64 2.61
N TYR A 116 -6.74 1.84 2.02
CA TYR A 116 -5.67 0.86 2.00
C TYR A 116 -5.15 0.59 3.41
N LYS A 117 -5.01 -0.68 3.78
CA LYS A 117 -4.50 -1.08 5.09
C LYS A 117 -3.31 -2.00 4.90
N ILE A 118 -2.20 -1.66 5.55
CA ILE A 118 -1.05 -2.56 5.60
C ILE A 118 -1.39 -3.79 6.42
N ASN A 119 -1.02 -4.95 5.90
CA ASN A 119 -1.11 -6.20 6.64
C ASN A 119 0.12 -6.36 7.55
N THR A 120 0.02 -5.83 8.77
CA THR A 120 1.10 -5.88 9.74
C THR A 120 1.51 -7.30 10.16
N GLN A 121 0.63 -8.30 9.97
CA GLN A 121 0.95 -9.69 10.28
C GLN A 121 1.87 -10.33 9.24
N LYS A 122 1.79 -9.86 7.99
CA LYS A 122 2.65 -10.31 6.90
C LYS A 122 3.84 -9.38 6.66
N SER A 123 3.89 -8.24 7.38
CA SER A 123 5.00 -7.30 7.24
C SER A 123 6.21 -7.82 8.01
N LEU A 124 7.36 -7.82 7.36
CA LEU A 124 8.65 -8.23 7.92
C LEU A 124 9.63 -7.07 7.80
N ALA A 125 10.40 -6.80 8.84
CA ALA A 125 11.55 -5.92 8.75
C ALA A 125 12.83 -6.76 8.76
N LEU A 126 13.65 -6.54 7.75
CA LEU A 126 15.00 -7.08 7.68
C LEU A 126 15.96 -5.97 8.11
N LEU A 127 16.76 -6.25 9.12
CA LEU A 127 17.79 -5.34 9.58
C LEU A 127 19.15 -5.84 9.13
N TYR A 128 19.83 -5.01 8.37
CA TYR A 128 21.22 -5.23 7.99
C TYR A 128 22.11 -4.28 8.79
N THR A 129 22.68 -4.77 9.90
CA THR A 129 23.58 -3.98 10.74
C THR A 129 24.68 -4.87 11.29
N SER A 130 25.87 -4.29 11.43
CA SER A 130 27.00 -4.93 12.12
C SER A 130 27.00 -4.69 13.62
N ASN A 131 26.00 -3.96 14.16
CA ASN A 131 25.94 -3.57 15.57
C ASN A 131 24.76 -4.25 16.29
N GLU A 132 25.07 -5.18 17.21
CA GLU A 132 24.07 -5.94 17.99
C GLU A 132 23.13 -5.07 18.84
N ASN A 133 23.59 -3.90 19.31
CA ASN A 133 22.75 -2.98 20.08
C ASN A 133 21.65 -2.34 19.23
N SER A 134 21.95 -2.03 17.97
CA SER A 134 20.98 -1.50 17.01
C SER A 134 19.92 -2.53 16.67
N GLU A 135 20.27 -3.81 16.64
CA GLU A 135 19.32 -4.90 16.37
C GLU A 135 18.28 -5.04 17.48
N LYS A 136 18.69 -4.99 18.74
CA LYS A 136 17.79 -5.08 19.91
C LYS A 136 16.81 -3.92 19.98
N GLU A 137 17.27 -2.70 19.69
CA GLU A 137 16.44 -1.51 19.70
C GLU A 137 15.36 -1.54 18.58
N ILE A 138 15.69 -2.02 17.39
CA ILE A 138 14.73 -2.06 16.26
C ILE A 138 13.71 -3.19 16.46
N LYS A 139 14.10 -4.31 17.04
CA LYS A 139 13.15 -5.36 17.45
C LYS A 139 12.10 -4.83 18.43
N ALA A 140 12.45 -3.85 19.27
CA ALA A 140 11.51 -3.17 20.17
C ALA A 140 10.46 -2.32 19.41
N TYR A 141 10.76 -1.78 18.22
CA TYR A 141 9.80 -1.06 17.38
C TYR A 141 8.84 -1.98 16.62
N HIS A 142 9.19 -3.26 16.45
CA HIS A 142 8.27 -4.26 15.87
C HIS A 142 7.14 -4.66 16.83
N SER A 143 7.37 -4.53 18.13
CA SER A 143 6.40 -4.86 19.18
C SER A 143 5.09 -4.02 19.16
N PRO A 144 5.09 -2.71 18.84
CA PRO A 144 3.86 -1.91 18.82
C PRO A 144 2.86 -2.27 17.71
N LEU A 145 3.34 -2.80 16.60
CA LEU A 145 2.48 -3.22 15.48
C LEU A 145 1.68 -4.49 15.81
N GLN A 146 2.16 -5.29 16.76
CA GLN A 146 1.47 -6.50 17.23
C GLN A 146 0.58 -6.25 18.47
N LYS A 147 0.76 -5.16 19.23
CA LYS A 147 0.06 -4.92 20.52
C LYS A 147 -1.38 -4.39 20.42
N ASN A 148 -1.88 -4.01 19.24
CA ASN A 148 -3.26 -3.53 19.08
C ASN A 148 -4.28 -4.63 18.80
N LYS A 149 -4.08 -5.85 19.30
CA LYS A 149 -5.02 -6.97 19.12
C LYS A 149 -5.79 -7.42 20.36
N ASN A 150 -5.60 -6.73 21.51
CA ASN A 150 -6.37 -7.05 22.72
C ASN A 150 -7.00 -5.75 23.26
N ASN A 151 -8.09 -5.32 22.65
CA ASN A 151 -9.22 -4.61 23.28
C ASN A 151 -10.38 -4.65 22.27
#